data_5c9ee7248f43beca4077fd0909f118db
#
_entry.id   5c9ee7248f43beca4077fd0909f118db
#
_cell.length_a   1.000
_cell.length_b   1.000
_cell.length_c   1.000
_cell.angle_alpha   90.00
_cell.angle_beta   90.00
_cell.angle_gamma   90.00
#
_symmetry.space_group_name_H-M   'P 1'
#
loop_
_entity.id
_entity.type
_entity.pdbx_description
1 polymer ?
#
loop_
_entity_poly.entity_id
_entity_poly.type
_entity_poly.pdbx_seq_one_letter_code
_entity_poly.pdbx_strand_id
1 'polypeptide(L)'
;MRSTSTVFVFLFVVALTAFSVIVVWPSSPYRYLPGDFWPHGRGIKLGDWERETMRLGLDLQGGAYLILQADPPADYQGDLGTALDSAKNVVERRVNEFGVSEAEINKTSGNRISVQVPGLSLQEAQDLIGKTAALKFMVYDDNQQLVEASGVIDGQTIAMTGADIKNNTYAQNIGTTFAVVFETTSRGSKLMDQITRRALSYPSSDPRNYLIVMLDDVVLSQASVSGIISDSGQITGQASFSEANNLSKQLNAGALPVPLKIIQAEEVSATLGEDSVLDSVRAGQVGLLAVMLFMILYYRLPGVLASAALLVYTAITLMVFKLVPITLTLSGIAAFVLSIGIAVDANILIFERMKEELRRGRTLNAAIDIGFRRAWSSIRDSNVSTLITCTILYYFGANFGAAVVQGFALTLAIGVLISMFSAITVTRTFLRMVLGTPLAKNHFLFNADEVKKTAPSARRAGMTSEEQGNA
;
A
#
# COMPACT_ATOMS: atom_id res chain seq x y z
N MET A 1 -12.81 8.85 44.23
CA MET A 1 -12.83 7.41 43.84
C MET A 1 -12.58 7.33 42.32
N ARG A 2 -11.65 6.51 41.91
CA ARG A 2 -11.46 6.22 40.46
C ARG A 2 -12.70 5.48 39.98
N SER A 3 -13.36 5.99 38.92
CA SER A 3 -14.46 5.24 38.29
C SER A 3 -13.95 3.92 37.76
N THR A 4 -14.64 2.81 38.06
CA THR A 4 -14.30 1.46 37.53
C THR A 4 -14.12 1.50 36.01
N SER A 5 -14.93 2.28 35.30
CA SER A 5 -14.82 2.53 33.86
C SER A 5 -13.46 3.13 33.45
N THR A 6 -12.90 4.08 34.21
CA THR A 6 -11.58 4.67 33.88
C THR A 6 -10.46 3.65 34.00
N VAL A 7 -10.54 2.73 34.99
CA VAL A 7 -9.53 1.67 35.15
C VAL A 7 -9.61 0.66 33.98
N PHE A 8 -10.82 0.26 33.58
CA PHE A 8 -10.98 -0.61 32.41
C PHE A 8 -10.43 0.00 31.11
N VAL A 9 -10.72 1.28 30.85
CA VAL A 9 -10.17 1.98 29.66
C VAL A 9 -8.65 2.09 29.76
N PHE A 10 -8.10 2.34 30.94
CA PHE A 10 -6.64 2.37 31.12
C PHE A 10 -6.01 1.00 30.82
N LEU A 11 -6.57 -0.08 31.36
CA LEU A 11 -6.08 -1.43 31.06
C LEU A 11 -6.18 -1.78 29.57
N PHE A 12 -7.26 -1.36 28.91
CA PHE A 12 -7.42 -1.52 27.47
C PHE A 12 -6.33 -0.76 26.70
N VAL A 13 -6.05 0.50 27.05
CA VAL A 13 -4.98 1.30 26.42
C VAL A 13 -3.62 0.65 26.62
N VAL A 14 -3.33 0.15 27.84
CA VAL A 14 -2.06 -0.55 28.11
C VAL A 14 -1.95 -1.82 27.28
N ALA A 15 -3.01 -2.64 27.23
CA ALA A 15 -3.05 -3.86 26.43
C ALA A 15 -2.88 -3.57 24.94
N LEU A 16 -3.57 -2.55 24.41
CA LEU A 16 -3.45 -2.11 23.01
C LEU A 16 -2.04 -1.62 22.72
N THR A 17 -1.44 -0.86 23.63
CA THR A 17 -0.05 -0.37 23.47
C THR A 17 0.94 -1.52 23.49
N ALA A 18 0.80 -2.46 24.42
CA ALA A 18 1.67 -3.64 24.49
C ALA A 18 1.55 -4.49 23.21
N PHE A 19 0.33 -4.71 22.73
CA PHE A 19 0.08 -5.39 21.45
C PHE A 19 0.73 -4.65 20.28
N SER A 20 0.55 -3.32 20.19
CA SER A 20 1.14 -2.50 19.14
C SER A 20 2.67 -2.60 19.14
N VAL A 21 3.30 -2.52 20.32
CA VAL A 21 4.75 -2.65 20.47
C VAL A 21 5.23 -4.03 20.04
N ILE A 22 4.51 -5.12 20.41
CA ILE A 22 4.85 -6.48 20.01
C ILE A 22 4.81 -6.65 18.50
N VAL A 23 3.76 -6.11 17.84
CA VAL A 23 3.60 -6.19 16.38
C VAL A 23 4.71 -5.45 15.64
N VAL A 24 5.11 -4.28 16.15
CA VAL A 24 6.14 -3.42 15.53
C VAL A 24 7.56 -3.85 15.92
N TRP A 25 7.73 -4.65 16.99
CA TRP A 25 9.05 -5.02 17.52
C TRP A 25 9.91 -5.73 16.48
N PRO A 26 11.20 -5.35 16.34
CA PRO A 26 12.11 -6.00 15.38
C PRO A 26 12.26 -7.49 15.63
N SER A 27 12.35 -8.28 14.56
CA SER A 27 12.52 -9.75 14.65
C SER A 27 13.92 -10.17 15.08
N SER A 28 14.94 -9.32 14.94
CA SER A 28 16.33 -9.60 15.29
C SER A 28 16.87 -8.60 16.31
N PRO A 29 17.45 -9.06 17.44
CA PRO A 29 18.01 -8.17 18.46
C PRO A 29 19.28 -7.44 18.03
N TYR A 30 19.91 -7.81 16.91
CA TYR A 30 21.17 -7.24 16.44
C TYR A 30 21.03 -6.07 15.45
N ARG A 31 19.80 -5.71 15.05
CA ARG A 31 19.52 -4.65 14.10
C ARG A 31 18.69 -3.54 14.75
N TYR A 32 19.31 -2.81 15.66
CA TYR A 32 18.71 -1.61 16.29
C TYR A 32 18.96 -0.32 15.51
N LEU A 33 19.43 -0.43 14.26
CA LEU A 33 19.59 0.76 13.41
C LEU A 33 18.22 1.29 12.99
N PRO A 34 18.05 2.62 12.93
CA PRO A 34 16.77 3.25 12.62
C PRO A 34 16.12 2.77 11.31
N GLY A 35 16.91 2.36 10.32
CA GLY A 35 16.41 1.85 9.04
C GLY A 35 15.83 0.44 9.08
N ASP A 36 16.25 -0.40 10.04
CA ASP A 36 15.79 -1.80 10.16
C ASP A 36 14.62 -1.96 11.13
N PHE A 37 14.30 -0.91 11.87
CA PHE A 37 13.35 -1.00 12.99
C PHE A 37 11.90 -1.20 12.53
N TRP A 38 11.48 -0.55 11.48
CA TRP A 38 10.07 -0.54 11.13
C TRP A 38 9.67 -1.31 9.87
N PRO A 39 10.51 -1.53 8.85
CA PRO A 39 10.13 -2.44 7.77
C PRO A 39 10.04 -3.89 8.22
N HIS A 40 10.92 -4.33 9.14
CA HIS A 40 11.16 -5.72 9.49
C HIS A 40 10.82 -6.05 10.97
N GLY A 41 9.60 -5.86 11.41
CA GLY A 41 9.16 -6.29 12.73
C GLY A 41 8.63 -7.73 12.74
N ARG A 42 8.32 -8.28 13.93
CA ARG A 42 7.77 -9.64 14.10
C ARG A 42 6.47 -9.89 13.36
N GLY A 43 5.64 -8.87 13.18
CA GLY A 43 4.35 -9.01 12.55
C GLY A 43 3.39 -9.93 13.27
N ILE A 44 2.41 -10.39 12.51
CA ILE A 44 1.42 -11.39 12.96
C ILE A 44 1.28 -12.44 11.88
N LYS A 45 1.30 -13.72 12.28
CA LYS A 45 0.99 -14.86 11.45
C LYS A 45 -0.21 -15.59 12.04
N LEU A 46 -1.31 -15.65 11.30
CA LEU A 46 -2.54 -16.33 11.70
C LEU A 46 -3.00 -17.24 10.56
N GLY A 47 -2.59 -18.50 10.60
CA GLY A 47 -2.82 -19.43 9.49
C GLY A 47 -2.13 -18.95 8.22
N ASP A 48 -2.91 -18.82 7.13
CA ASP A 48 -2.40 -18.31 5.83
C ASP A 48 -2.27 -16.78 5.77
N TRP A 49 -2.74 -16.08 6.81
CA TRP A 49 -2.62 -14.63 6.89
C TRP A 49 -1.34 -14.24 7.59
N GLU A 50 -0.38 -13.71 6.82
CA GLU A 50 0.94 -13.30 7.26
C GLU A 50 1.15 -11.81 7.00
N ARG A 51 1.60 -11.07 8.04
CA ARG A 51 1.90 -9.64 8.00
C ARG A 51 3.18 -9.37 8.78
N GLU A 52 4.31 -9.73 8.18
CA GLU A 52 5.63 -9.61 8.81
C GLU A 52 6.32 -8.29 8.44
N THR A 53 6.17 -7.83 7.21
CA THR A 53 6.83 -6.62 6.68
C THR A 53 5.83 -5.52 6.34
N MET A 54 6.25 -4.27 6.41
CA MET A 54 5.53 -3.14 5.82
C MET A 54 5.82 -3.12 4.32
N ARG A 55 4.82 -2.86 3.50
CA ARG A 55 5.04 -2.62 2.08
C ARG A 55 5.66 -1.25 1.89
N LEU A 56 6.81 -1.21 1.24
CA LEU A 56 7.49 0.04 0.90
C LEU A 56 7.15 0.44 -0.54
N GLY A 57 6.96 1.72 -0.76
CA GLY A 57 6.74 2.26 -2.09
C GLY A 57 7.98 2.20 -2.96
N LEU A 58 7.78 2.36 -4.26
CA LEU A 58 8.84 2.35 -5.26
C LEU A 58 9.93 3.41 -4.97
N ASP A 59 9.53 4.54 -4.42
CA ASP A 59 10.40 5.65 -4.01
C ASP A 59 11.35 5.30 -2.85
N LEU A 60 11.06 4.21 -2.12
CA LEU A 60 11.87 3.72 -1.00
C LEU A 60 12.69 2.45 -1.33
N GLN A 61 12.16 1.59 -2.21
CA GLN A 61 12.83 0.34 -2.60
C GLN A 61 13.62 0.45 -3.89
N GLY A 62 13.32 1.46 -4.71
CA GLY A 62 13.76 1.54 -6.09
C GLY A 62 13.00 0.56 -7.00
N GLY A 63 13.13 0.75 -8.30
CA GLY A 63 12.48 -0.10 -9.31
C GLY A 63 11.88 0.71 -10.45
N ALA A 64 10.96 0.11 -11.21
CA ALA A 64 10.36 0.70 -12.40
C ALA A 64 8.90 1.15 -12.17
N TYR A 65 8.57 2.32 -12.70
CA TYR A 65 7.21 2.84 -12.80
C TYR A 65 6.81 2.98 -14.26
N LEU A 66 5.70 2.35 -14.63
CA LEU A 66 5.17 2.37 -15.99
C LEU A 66 3.73 2.83 -16.00
N ILE A 67 3.35 3.68 -16.96
CA ILE A 67 1.96 3.91 -17.32
C ILE A 67 1.73 3.31 -18.70
N LEU A 68 0.79 2.37 -18.75
CA LEU A 68 0.38 1.66 -19.94
C LEU A 68 -0.97 2.21 -20.41
N GLN A 69 -1.10 2.51 -21.68
CA GLN A 69 -2.35 2.90 -22.31
C GLN A 69 -2.85 1.76 -23.19
N ALA A 70 -4.13 1.42 -23.08
CA ALA A 70 -4.74 0.51 -24.04
C ALA A 70 -4.75 1.13 -25.44
N ASP A 71 -4.29 0.38 -26.43
CA ASP A 71 -4.23 0.76 -27.85
C ASP A 71 -5.02 -0.29 -28.68
N PRO A 72 -6.37 -0.31 -28.55
CA PRO A 72 -7.20 -1.30 -29.24
C PRO A 72 -7.12 -1.09 -30.75
N PRO A 73 -7.13 -2.16 -31.55
CA PRO A 73 -7.27 -2.08 -32.99
C PRO A 73 -8.54 -1.33 -33.41
N ALA A 74 -8.53 -0.72 -34.59
CA ALA A 74 -9.65 0.12 -35.06
C ALA A 74 -10.98 -0.65 -35.22
N ASP A 75 -10.91 -1.97 -35.40
CA ASP A 75 -12.02 -2.89 -35.52
C ASP A 75 -12.46 -3.56 -34.21
N TYR A 76 -11.85 -3.15 -33.07
CA TYR A 76 -12.16 -3.72 -31.77
C TYR A 76 -13.60 -3.40 -31.34
N GLN A 77 -14.44 -4.45 -31.18
CA GLN A 77 -15.86 -4.32 -30.83
C GLN A 77 -16.16 -4.72 -29.36
N GLY A 78 -15.12 -5.08 -28.59
CA GLY A 78 -15.31 -5.47 -27.18
C GLY A 78 -15.46 -4.31 -26.22
N ASP A 79 -15.94 -4.59 -25.00
CA ASP A 79 -15.93 -3.61 -23.92
C ASP A 79 -14.48 -3.35 -23.43
N LEU A 80 -14.00 -2.14 -23.65
CA LEU A 80 -12.65 -1.75 -23.30
C LEU A 80 -12.40 -1.76 -21.78
N GLY A 81 -13.45 -1.53 -20.97
CA GLY A 81 -13.37 -1.59 -19.52
C GLY A 81 -13.04 -3.01 -19.04
N THR A 82 -13.75 -4.00 -19.54
CA THR A 82 -13.53 -5.43 -19.25
C THR A 82 -12.19 -5.92 -19.80
N ALA A 83 -11.81 -5.45 -20.99
CA ALA A 83 -10.49 -5.77 -21.56
C ALA A 83 -9.33 -5.25 -20.71
N LEU A 84 -9.45 -4.03 -20.17
CA LEU A 84 -8.46 -3.46 -19.25
C LEU A 84 -8.38 -4.22 -17.92
N ASP A 85 -9.50 -4.66 -17.36
CA ASP A 85 -9.50 -5.47 -16.14
C ASP A 85 -8.82 -6.82 -16.40
N SER A 86 -9.07 -7.42 -17.56
CA SER A 86 -8.37 -8.64 -17.97
C SER A 86 -6.89 -8.40 -18.24
N ALA A 87 -6.53 -7.28 -18.89
CA ALA A 87 -5.13 -6.90 -19.10
C ALA A 87 -4.39 -6.67 -17.80
N LYS A 88 -5.02 -5.99 -16.83
CA LYS A 88 -4.49 -5.83 -15.47
C LYS A 88 -4.16 -7.19 -14.84
N ASN A 89 -5.10 -8.15 -14.88
CA ASN A 89 -4.90 -9.48 -14.32
C ASN A 89 -3.76 -10.24 -15.02
N VAL A 90 -3.57 -10.05 -16.33
CA VAL A 90 -2.43 -10.64 -17.07
C VAL A 90 -1.12 -10.02 -16.61
N VAL A 91 -1.05 -8.69 -16.49
CA VAL A 91 0.13 -7.98 -16.00
C VAL A 91 0.47 -8.42 -14.56
N GLU A 92 -0.52 -8.53 -13.68
CA GLU A 92 -0.34 -9.04 -12.31
C GLU A 92 0.26 -10.46 -12.31
N ARG A 93 -0.27 -11.36 -13.13
CA ARG A 93 0.29 -12.73 -13.25
C ARG A 93 1.72 -12.72 -13.75
N ARG A 94 2.04 -11.92 -14.78
CA ARG A 94 3.41 -11.80 -15.30
C ARG A 94 4.38 -11.36 -14.23
N VAL A 95 4.04 -10.31 -13.50
CA VAL A 95 4.89 -9.76 -12.42
C VAL A 95 5.07 -10.79 -11.30
N ASN A 96 4.00 -11.49 -10.91
CA ASN A 96 4.05 -12.52 -9.87
C ASN A 96 4.89 -13.74 -10.29
N GLU A 97 4.80 -14.21 -11.55
CA GLU A 97 5.61 -15.31 -12.08
C GLU A 97 7.11 -14.99 -12.10
N PHE A 98 7.48 -13.71 -12.20
CA PHE A 98 8.86 -13.26 -12.06
C PHE A 98 9.31 -13.10 -10.60
N GLY A 99 8.43 -13.37 -9.64
CA GLY A 99 8.74 -13.37 -8.20
C GLY A 99 8.67 -12.01 -7.54
N VAL A 100 8.07 -11.00 -8.18
CA VAL A 100 7.85 -9.67 -7.58
C VAL A 100 6.50 -9.66 -6.88
N SER A 101 6.50 -9.94 -5.58
CA SER A 101 5.28 -10.07 -4.77
C SER A 101 4.67 -8.74 -4.29
N GLU A 102 5.39 -7.62 -4.43
CA GLU A 102 4.98 -6.31 -3.91
C GLU A 102 4.64 -5.29 -5.00
N ALA A 103 4.40 -5.75 -6.24
CA ALA A 103 4.03 -4.86 -7.32
C ALA A 103 2.64 -4.24 -7.10
N GLU A 104 2.51 -2.95 -7.42
CA GLU A 104 1.23 -2.25 -7.43
C GLU A 104 0.74 -2.02 -8.84
N ILE A 105 -0.40 -2.64 -9.20
CA ILE A 105 -0.98 -2.53 -10.53
C ILE A 105 -2.41 -2.00 -10.39
N ASN A 106 -2.61 -0.77 -10.84
CA ASN A 106 -3.86 -0.06 -10.68
C ASN A 106 -4.42 0.44 -12.02
N LYS A 107 -5.74 0.28 -12.22
CA LYS A 107 -6.42 0.91 -13.34
C LYS A 107 -6.61 2.40 -13.03
N THR A 108 -6.27 3.25 -13.98
CA THR A 108 -6.37 4.70 -13.87
C THR A 108 -7.28 5.27 -14.95
N SER A 109 -7.67 6.54 -14.83
CA SER A 109 -8.53 7.19 -15.81
C SER A 109 -7.88 7.25 -17.19
N GLY A 110 -8.72 7.31 -18.25
CA GLY A 110 -8.24 7.38 -19.63
C GLY A 110 -7.77 6.04 -20.21
N ASN A 111 -8.37 4.93 -19.77
CA ASN A 111 -8.06 3.58 -20.24
C ASN A 111 -6.58 3.19 -20.04
N ARG A 112 -6.06 3.47 -18.86
CA ARG A 112 -4.66 3.27 -18.50
C ARG A 112 -4.52 2.31 -17.33
N ILE A 113 -3.33 1.70 -17.26
CA ILE A 113 -2.89 0.88 -16.13
C ILE A 113 -1.57 1.48 -15.64
N SER A 114 -1.50 1.83 -14.36
CA SER A 114 -0.24 2.19 -13.70
C SER A 114 0.36 0.93 -13.08
N VAL A 115 1.65 0.73 -13.29
CA VAL A 115 2.39 -0.43 -12.82
C VAL A 115 3.63 0.04 -12.08
N GLN A 116 3.76 -0.36 -10.83
CA GLN A 116 4.95 -0.13 -10.01
C GLN A 116 5.55 -1.49 -9.69
N VAL A 117 6.80 -1.69 -10.07
CA VAL A 117 7.51 -2.95 -9.92
C VAL A 117 8.79 -2.72 -9.13
N PRO A 118 8.74 -2.90 -7.80
CA PRO A 118 9.93 -2.75 -6.97
C PRO A 118 11.01 -3.79 -7.34
N GLY A 119 12.27 -3.35 -7.29
CA GLY A 119 13.42 -4.21 -7.47
C GLY A 119 13.74 -4.64 -8.90
N LEU A 120 12.93 -4.26 -9.91
CA LEU A 120 13.27 -4.46 -11.31
C LEU A 120 13.76 -3.15 -11.93
N SER A 121 14.77 -3.28 -12.82
CA SER A 121 15.16 -2.17 -13.69
C SER A 121 14.06 -1.81 -14.68
N LEU A 122 14.12 -0.61 -15.22
CA LEU A 122 13.16 -0.16 -16.22
C LEU A 122 13.12 -1.09 -17.44
N GLN A 123 14.28 -1.56 -17.91
CA GLN A 123 14.39 -2.46 -19.05
C GLN A 123 13.72 -3.81 -18.79
N GLU A 124 13.97 -4.42 -17.63
CA GLU A 124 13.36 -5.69 -17.26
C GLU A 124 11.83 -5.57 -17.14
N ALA A 125 11.34 -4.48 -16.54
CA ALA A 125 9.90 -4.21 -16.42
C ALA A 125 9.24 -4.00 -17.79
N GLN A 126 9.89 -3.28 -18.71
CA GLN A 126 9.41 -3.08 -20.09
C GLN A 126 9.37 -4.39 -20.87
N ASP A 127 10.41 -5.23 -20.78
CA ASP A 127 10.47 -6.53 -21.42
C ASP A 127 9.42 -7.51 -20.89
N LEU A 128 9.12 -7.42 -19.61
CA LEU A 128 8.13 -8.25 -18.94
C LEU A 128 6.69 -7.88 -19.32
N ILE A 129 6.39 -6.59 -19.36
CA ILE A 129 5.02 -6.05 -19.42
C ILE A 129 4.66 -5.63 -20.84
N GLY A 130 5.63 -5.11 -21.61
CA GLY A 130 5.39 -4.44 -22.90
C GLY A 130 4.99 -5.38 -24.04
N LYS A 131 5.24 -6.69 -23.91
CA LYS A 131 4.92 -7.66 -24.96
C LYS A 131 3.49 -8.16 -24.82
N THR A 132 2.74 -8.22 -25.92
CA THR A 132 1.38 -8.77 -25.94
C THR A 132 1.39 -10.25 -25.57
N ALA A 133 2.46 -10.97 -25.91
CA ALA A 133 2.68 -12.40 -25.74
C ALA A 133 1.53 -13.23 -26.33
N ALA A 134 1.01 -12.78 -27.48
CA ALA A 134 0.02 -13.50 -28.23
C ALA A 134 0.71 -14.64 -29.01
N LEU A 135 0.54 -15.88 -28.51
CA LEU A 135 1.06 -17.06 -29.18
C LEU A 135 0.13 -17.42 -30.35
N LYS A 136 0.68 -17.47 -31.56
CA LYS A 136 0.00 -17.86 -32.79
C LYS A 136 0.66 -19.10 -33.36
N PHE A 137 -0.16 -20.01 -33.84
CA PHE A 137 0.29 -21.17 -34.60
C PHE A 137 -0.02 -20.92 -36.10
N MET A 138 0.99 -21.02 -36.94
CA MET A 138 0.91 -20.65 -38.35
C MET A 138 1.30 -21.87 -39.21
N VAL A 139 0.70 -21.99 -40.41
CA VAL A 139 1.00 -22.99 -41.42
C VAL A 139 1.00 -22.34 -42.78
N TYR A 140 1.64 -22.96 -43.76
CA TYR A 140 1.53 -22.50 -45.16
C TYR A 140 0.26 -23.11 -45.80
N ASP A 141 -0.48 -22.26 -46.53
CA ASP A 141 -1.63 -22.69 -47.36
C ASP A 141 -1.17 -23.24 -48.72
N ASP A 142 -2.15 -23.62 -49.55
CA ASP A 142 -1.88 -24.15 -50.90
C ASP A 142 -1.24 -23.10 -51.85
N ASN A 143 -1.33 -21.79 -51.53
CA ASN A 143 -0.72 -20.71 -52.25
C ASN A 143 0.67 -20.34 -51.63
N GLN A 144 1.19 -21.16 -50.72
CA GLN A 144 2.43 -20.91 -49.97
C GLN A 144 2.40 -19.57 -49.15
N GLN A 145 1.20 -19.13 -48.78
CA GLN A 145 1.04 -17.98 -47.85
C GLN A 145 0.95 -18.49 -46.44
N LEU A 146 1.57 -17.70 -45.54
CA LEU A 146 1.54 -17.98 -44.11
C LEU A 146 0.16 -17.59 -43.56
N VAL A 147 -0.60 -18.57 -43.07
CA VAL A 147 -1.95 -18.40 -42.51
C VAL A 147 -2.06 -19.00 -41.12
N GLU A 148 -3.01 -18.54 -40.32
CA GLU A 148 -3.25 -19.10 -39.00
C GLU A 148 -3.64 -20.59 -39.09
N ALA A 149 -2.97 -21.43 -38.30
CA ALA A 149 -3.25 -22.83 -38.20
C ALA A 149 -4.63 -23.03 -37.57
N SER A 150 -5.55 -23.62 -38.30
CA SER A 150 -6.95 -23.76 -37.87
C SER A 150 -7.47 -25.20 -38.06
N GLY A 151 -8.47 -25.55 -37.25
CA GLY A 151 -9.22 -26.78 -37.34
C GLY A 151 -10.72 -26.54 -37.22
N VAL A 152 -11.52 -27.58 -37.44
CA VAL A 152 -12.98 -27.48 -37.34
C VAL A 152 -13.46 -28.10 -36.02
N ILE A 153 -14.15 -27.30 -35.21
CA ILE A 153 -14.81 -27.76 -33.97
C ILE A 153 -16.27 -27.33 -34.05
N ASP A 154 -17.19 -28.26 -33.85
CA ASP A 154 -18.64 -28.05 -33.89
C ASP A 154 -19.12 -27.34 -35.19
N GLY A 155 -18.46 -27.67 -36.32
CA GLY A 155 -18.77 -27.10 -37.63
C GLY A 155 -18.20 -25.69 -37.89
N GLN A 156 -17.44 -25.09 -36.95
CA GLN A 156 -16.80 -23.80 -37.13
C GLN A 156 -15.30 -23.96 -37.31
N THR A 157 -14.70 -23.18 -38.20
CA THR A 157 -13.25 -23.10 -38.37
C THR A 157 -12.69 -22.17 -37.29
N ILE A 158 -11.80 -22.68 -36.44
CA ILE A 158 -11.20 -21.97 -35.31
C ILE A 158 -9.69 -22.03 -35.46
N ALA A 159 -9.05 -20.86 -35.37
CA ALA A 159 -7.61 -20.75 -35.31
C ALA A 159 -7.06 -21.20 -33.95
N MET A 160 -5.95 -21.91 -33.95
CA MET A 160 -5.24 -22.31 -32.75
C MET A 160 -4.40 -21.16 -32.21
N THR A 161 -4.58 -20.86 -30.93
CA THR A 161 -3.92 -19.73 -30.24
C THR A 161 -3.29 -20.16 -28.92
N GLY A 162 -2.63 -19.24 -28.20
CA GLY A 162 -2.11 -19.48 -26.86
C GLY A 162 -3.19 -19.87 -25.82
N ALA A 163 -4.47 -19.54 -26.08
CA ALA A 163 -5.58 -19.98 -25.21
C ALA A 163 -5.88 -21.50 -25.32
N ASP A 164 -5.31 -22.18 -26.30
CA ASP A 164 -5.46 -23.61 -26.52
C ASP A 164 -4.37 -24.46 -25.86
N ILE A 165 -3.40 -23.81 -25.20
CA ILE A 165 -2.40 -24.45 -24.35
C ILE A 165 -2.74 -24.21 -22.87
N LYS A 166 -2.31 -25.14 -22.01
CA LYS A 166 -2.47 -25.01 -20.55
C LYS A 166 -1.43 -24.08 -19.96
N ASN A 167 -1.74 -23.47 -18.82
CA ASN A 167 -0.84 -22.58 -18.07
C ASN A 167 0.16 -23.38 -17.19
N ASN A 168 0.73 -24.46 -17.71
CA ASN A 168 1.70 -25.31 -17.03
C ASN A 168 2.94 -25.55 -17.89
N THR A 169 3.26 -24.61 -18.77
CA THR A 169 4.46 -24.68 -19.61
C THR A 169 5.73 -24.58 -18.76
N TYR A 170 6.78 -25.26 -19.14
CA TYR A 170 8.07 -25.25 -18.45
C TYR A 170 9.25 -25.38 -19.41
N ALA A 171 10.38 -24.81 -19.01
CA ALA A 171 11.62 -24.92 -19.76
C ALA A 171 12.28 -26.29 -19.51
N GLN A 172 12.84 -26.89 -20.57
CA GLN A 172 13.53 -28.17 -20.52
C GLN A 172 14.79 -28.14 -21.38
N ASN A 173 15.84 -28.83 -20.91
CA ASN A 173 17.03 -29.12 -21.73
C ASN A 173 16.77 -30.36 -22.57
N ILE A 174 16.97 -30.24 -23.89
CA ILE A 174 16.83 -31.34 -24.84
C ILE A 174 18.17 -31.50 -25.56
N GLY A 175 19.05 -32.35 -25.00
CA GLY A 175 20.40 -32.50 -25.50
C GLY A 175 21.21 -31.23 -25.38
N THR A 176 21.53 -30.59 -26.51
CA THR A 176 22.28 -29.32 -26.57
C THR A 176 21.40 -28.10 -26.79
N THR A 177 20.08 -28.26 -26.88
CA THR A 177 19.13 -27.18 -27.12
C THR A 177 18.18 -27.00 -25.95
N PHE A 178 17.58 -25.80 -25.88
CA PHE A 178 16.58 -25.47 -24.87
C PHE A 178 15.21 -25.40 -25.52
N ALA A 179 14.18 -25.87 -24.82
CA ALA A 179 12.82 -25.85 -25.32
C ALA A 179 11.83 -25.48 -24.22
N VAL A 180 10.68 -24.95 -24.63
CA VAL A 180 9.52 -24.80 -23.77
C VAL A 180 8.53 -25.93 -24.10
N VAL A 181 8.27 -26.76 -23.11
CA VAL A 181 7.27 -27.84 -23.20
C VAL A 181 5.91 -27.26 -22.82
N PHE A 182 4.89 -27.57 -23.61
CA PHE A 182 3.53 -27.17 -23.36
C PHE A 182 2.56 -28.36 -23.47
N GLU A 183 1.47 -28.29 -22.71
CA GLU A 183 0.31 -29.21 -22.88
C GLU A 183 -0.85 -28.44 -23.46
N THR A 184 -1.66 -29.13 -24.27
CA THR A 184 -2.85 -28.55 -24.85
C THR A 184 -4.07 -28.70 -23.94
N THR A 185 -5.03 -27.78 -24.07
CA THR A 185 -6.39 -27.95 -23.51
C THR A 185 -7.15 -28.98 -24.30
N SER A 186 -8.33 -29.44 -23.84
CA SER A 186 -9.16 -30.37 -24.59
C SER A 186 -9.56 -29.83 -25.98
N ARG A 187 -9.72 -28.52 -26.12
CA ARG A 187 -9.97 -27.87 -27.41
C ARG A 187 -8.70 -27.84 -28.25
N GLY A 188 -7.59 -27.45 -27.64
CA GLY A 188 -6.28 -27.38 -28.28
C GLY A 188 -5.80 -28.73 -28.79
N SER A 189 -6.06 -29.83 -28.06
CA SER A 189 -5.74 -31.19 -28.48
C SER A 189 -6.46 -31.58 -29.80
N LYS A 190 -7.74 -31.24 -29.92
CA LYS A 190 -8.51 -31.49 -31.15
C LYS A 190 -8.01 -30.66 -32.35
N LEU A 191 -7.64 -29.39 -32.09
CA LEU A 191 -7.11 -28.52 -33.12
C LEU A 191 -5.73 -28.98 -33.58
N MET A 192 -4.83 -29.26 -32.63
CA MET A 192 -3.45 -29.69 -32.92
C MET A 192 -3.44 -31.03 -33.67
N ASP A 193 -4.29 -31.98 -33.30
CA ASP A 193 -4.46 -33.25 -34.03
C ASP A 193 -4.86 -33.04 -35.50
N GLN A 194 -5.83 -32.16 -35.77
CA GLN A 194 -6.26 -31.86 -37.16
C GLN A 194 -5.17 -31.12 -37.95
N ILE A 195 -4.50 -30.14 -37.32
CA ILE A 195 -3.43 -29.36 -37.95
C ILE A 195 -2.26 -30.28 -38.33
N THR A 196 -1.79 -31.10 -37.38
CA THR A 196 -0.66 -31.99 -37.62
C THR A 196 -0.99 -33.13 -38.57
N ARG A 197 -2.19 -33.67 -38.59
CA ARG A 197 -2.67 -34.64 -39.63
C ARG A 197 -2.66 -34.02 -41.01
N ARG A 198 -3.09 -32.75 -41.14
CA ARG A 198 -3.03 -32.02 -42.42
C ARG A 198 -1.59 -31.81 -42.86
N ALA A 199 -0.70 -31.35 -41.95
CA ALA A 199 0.69 -31.18 -42.26
C ALA A 199 1.39 -32.47 -42.71
N LEU A 200 1.09 -33.60 -42.09
CA LEU A 200 1.63 -34.93 -42.44
C LEU A 200 1.16 -35.44 -43.80
N SER A 201 0.11 -34.89 -44.44
CA SER A 201 -0.28 -35.24 -45.80
C SER A 201 0.70 -34.73 -46.86
N TYR A 202 1.62 -33.84 -46.47
CA TYR A 202 2.65 -33.29 -47.31
C TYR A 202 4.04 -33.86 -46.98
N PRO A 203 4.95 -34.01 -47.98
CA PRO A 203 6.34 -34.42 -47.72
C PRO A 203 7.05 -33.50 -46.76
N SER A 204 8.01 -34.00 -46.00
CA SER A 204 8.80 -33.19 -45.02
C SER A 204 9.63 -32.07 -45.64
N SER A 205 9.85 -32.11 -46.97
CA SER A 205 10.51 -31.04 -47.72
C SER A 205 9.54 -29.96 -48.22
N ASP A 206 8.25 -30.15 -48.07
CA ASP A 206 7.21 -29.19 -48.50
C ASP A 206 6.97 -28.17 -47.36
N PRO A 207 6.94 -26.84 -47.65
CA PRO A 207 6.64 -25.83 -46.64
C PRO A 207 5.36 -26.06 -45.86
N ARG A 208 4.35 -26.71 -46.48
CA ARG A 208 3.07 -27.03 -45.82
C ARG A 208 3.14 -28.15 -44.74
N ASN A 209 4.28 -28.83 -44.65
CA ASN A 209 4.56 -29.76 -43.60
C ASN A 209 5.07 -29.06 -42.29
N TYR A 210 5.37 -27.78 -42.37
CA TYR A 210 5.91 -27.06 -41.18
C TYR A 210 4.82 -26.45 -40.35
N LEU A 211 4.97 -26.59 -39.03
CA LEU A 211 4.25 -25.82 -38.01
C LEU A 211 5.15 -24.73 -37.50
N ILE A 212 4.69 -23.50 -37.61
CA ILE A 212 5.43 -22.30 -37.22
C ILE A 212 4.75 -21.74 -35.98
N VAL A 213 5.51 -21.53 -34.92
CA VAL A 213 5.05 -20.92 -33.68
C VAL A 213 5.58 -19.50 -33.62
N MET A 214 4.68 -18.55 -33.52
CA MET A 214 5.00 -17.11 -33.42
C MET A 214 4.54 -16.56 -32.07
N LEU A 215 5.32 -15.68 -31.51
CA LEU A 215 4.95 -14.84 -30.38
C LEU A 215 4.86 -13.40 -30.84
N ASP A 216 3.69 -12.82 -30.79
CA ASP A 216 3.38 -11.56 -31.46
C ASP A 216 3.71 -11.67 -32.97
N ASP A 217 4.68 -10.94 -33.46
CA ASP A 217 5.11 -10.96 -34.85
C ASP A 217 6.50 -11.60 -35.06
N VAL A 218 7.04 -12.28 -34.02
CA VAL A 218 8.36 -12.93 -34.04
C VAL A 218 8.20 -14.44 -34.14
N VAL A 219 8.90 -15.05 -35.08
CA VAL A 219 8.96 -16.52 -35.21
C VAL A 219 9.81 -17.07 -34.06
N LEU A 220 9.21 -17.87 -33.20
CA LEU A 220 9.90 -18.58 -32.09
C LEU A 220 10.45 -19.94 -32.52
N SER A 221 9.68 -20.66 -33.32
CA SER A 221 10.05 -22.01 -33.77
C SER A 221 9.41 -22.30 -35.12
N GLN A 222 10.14 -22.98 -35.95
CA GLN A 222 9.66 -23.54 -37.21
C GLN A 222 10.14 -24.99 -37.30
N ALA A 223 9.21 -25.92 -37.20
CA ALA A 223 9.54 -27.34 -37.16
C ALA A 223 8.71 -28.13 -38.19
N SER A 224 9.34 -29.05 -38.89
CA SER A 224 8.65 -30.04 -39.73
C SER A 224 7.90 -31.01 -38.84
N VAL A 225 6.64 -31.29 -39.21
CA VAL A 225 5.77 -32.22 -38.46
C VAL A 225 6.12 -33.65 -38.86
N SER A 226 6.66 -34.44 -37.96
CA SER A 226 7.05 -35.84 -38.17
C SER A 226 6.09 -36.84 -37.55
N GLY A 227 5.10 -36.37 -36.80
CA GLY A 227 4.08 -37.22 -36.18
C GLY A 227 2.88 -36.40 -35.74
N ILE A 228 1.76 -37.11 -35.43
CA ILE A 228 0.56 -36.48 -34.91
C ILE A 228 0.87 -35.95 -33.47
N ILE A 229 0.59 -34.70 -33.24
CA ILE A 229 0.70 -34.05 -31.94
C ILE A 229 -0.71 -33.75 -31.46
N SER A 230 -1.08 -34.20 -30.27
CA SER A 230 -2.38 -33.87 -29.68
C SER A 230 -2.27 -33.23 -28.31
N ASP A 231 -1.62 -33.90 -27.36
CA ASP A 231 -1.70 -33.53 -25.95
C ASP A 231 -0.55 -32.63 -25.45
N SER A 232 0.62 -32.73 -26.08
CA SER A 232 1.80 -31.94 -25.71
C SER A 232 2.69 -31.66 -26.90
N GLY A 233 3.42 -30.56 -26.85
CA GLY A 233 4.39 -30.15 -27.86
C GLY A 233 5.58 -29.40 -27.22
N GLN A 234 6.55 -29.05 -28.08
CA GLN A 234 7.74 -28.34 -27.68
C GLN A 234 8.00 -27.17 -28.61
N ILE A 235 8.31 -26.02 -28.03
CA ILE A 235 8.78 -24.85 -28.76
C ILE A 235 10.30 -24.80 -28.58
N THR A 236 11.04 -25.06 -29.67
CA THR A 236 12.50 -25.07 -29.70
C THR A 236 13.04 -23.79 -30.31
N GLY A 237 14.35 -23.54 -30.19
CA GLY A 237 15.02 -22.39 -30.79
C GLY A 237 15.49 -21.33 -29.82
N GLN A 238 15.31 -21.53 -28.51
CA GLN A 238 15.81 -20.63 -27.48
C GLN A 238 17.33 -20.78 -27.33
N ALA A 239 18.04 -19.64 -27.23
CA ALA A 239 19.48 -19.60 -27.13
C ALA A 239 20.01 -20.03 -25.75
N SER A 240 19.17 -19.91 -24.70
CA SER A 240 19.55 -20.26 -23.30
C SER A 240 18.36 -20.83 -22.52
N PHE A 241 18.69 -21.54 -21.42
CA PHE A 241 17.67 -21.99 -20.46
C PHE A 241 16.90 -20.83 -19.82
N SER A 242 17.58 -19.70 -19.57
CA SER A 242 16.96 -18.49 -19.05
C SER A 242 15.90 -17.94 -19.99
N GLU A 243 16.19 -17.90 -21.30
CA GLU A 243 15.24 -17.45 -22.34
C GLU A 243 14.03 -18.39 -22.41
N ALA A 244 14.24 -19.71 -22.41
CA ALA A 244 13.16 -20.71 -22.38
C ALA A 244 12.30 -20.58 -21.13
N ASN A 245 12.92 -20.35 -19.97
CA ASN A 245 12.20 -20.17 -18.72
C ASN A 245 11.39 -18.87 -18.70
N ASN A 246 11.94 -17.77 -19.22
CA ASN A 246 11.21 -16.51 -19.34
C ASN A 246 10.01 -16.64 -20.31
N LEU A 247 10.20 -17.31 -21.44
CA LEU A 247 9.12 -17.61 -22.38
C LEU A 247 8.02 -18.45 -21.73
N SER A 248 8.38 -19.49 -20.97
CA SER A 248 7.38 -20.32 -20.27
C SER A 248 6.55 -19.51 -19.28
N LYS A 249 7.18 -18.60 -18.52
CA LYS A 249 6.48 -17.70 -17.60
C LYS A 249 5.53 -16.75 -18.33
N GLN A 250 5.95 -16.19 -19.46
CA GLN A 250 5.09 -15.32 -20.30
C GLN A 250 3.87 -16.08 -20.83
N LEU A 251 4.06 -17.31 -21.30
CA LEU A 251 2.97 -18.16 -21.80
C LEU A 251 1.99 -18.55 -20.68
N ASN A 252 2.49 -18.89 -19.50
CA ASN A 252 1.66 -19.21 -18.32
C ASN A 252 0.83 -18.02 -17.86
N ALA A 253 1.37 -16.82 -17.93
CA ALA A 253 0.63 -15.60 -17.59
C ALA A 253 -0.47 -15.25 -18.61
N GLY A 254 -0.33 -15.70 -19.84
CA GLY A 254 -1.30 -15.52 -20.93
C GLY A 254 -1.11 -14.24 -21.74
N ALA A 255 -1.85 -14.16 -22.86
CA ALA A 255 -1.84 -13.01 -23.76
C ALA A 255 -2.66 -11.83 -23.22
N LEU A 256 -2.25 -10.63 -23.58
CA LEU A 256 -3.03 -9.41 -23.33
C LEU A 256 -4.25 -9.37 -24.28
N PRO A 257 -5.45 -9.09 -23.78
CA PRO A 257 -6.68 -9.03 -24.60
C PRO A 257 -6.70 -7.81 -25.53
N VAL A 258 -5.95 -6.77 -25.19
CA VAL A 258 -5.69 -5.58 -26.02
C VAL A 258 -4.23 -5.20 -25.90
N PRO A 259 -3.60 -4.70 -26.97
CA PRO A 259 -2.24 -4.16 -26.89
C PRO A 259 -2.15 -3.03 -25.88
N LEU A 260 -1.05 -3.01 -25.12
CA LEU A 260 -0.76 -1.94 -24.18
C LEU A 260 0.48 -1.17 -24.67
N LYS A 261 0.35 0.14 -24.79
CA LYS A 261 1.45 1.04 -25.15
C LYS A 261 2.00 1.73 -23.92
N ILE A 262 3.29 1.67 -23.71
CA ILE A 262 3.96 2.40 -22.64
C ILE A 262 3.97 3.88 -23.02
N ILE A 263 3.29 4.72 -22.22
CA ILE A 263 3.22 6.17 -22.42
C ILE A 263 4.09 6.95 -21.44
N GLN A 264 4.44 6.32 -20.32
CA GLN A 264 5.37 6.87 -19.33
C GLN A 264 6.17 5.72 -18.74
N ALA A 265 7.47 5.95 -18.54
CA ALA A 265 8.39 4.99 -17.98
C ALA A 265 9.45 5.74 -17.17
N GLU A 266 9.58 5.40 -15.89
CA GLU A 266 10.51 6.04 -14.97
C GLU A 266 11.22 4.96 -14.15
N GLU A 267 12.50 5.15 -13.89
CA GLU A 267 13.29 4.31 -13.01
C GLU A 267 13.64 5.07 -11.74
N VAL A 268 13.36 4.46 -10.59
CA VAL A 268 13.71 4.99 -9.28
C VAL A 268 14.89 4.20 -8.72
N SER A 269 15.97 4.88 -8.38
CA SER A 269 17.17 4.24 -7.84
C SER A 269 16.95 3.76 -6.41
N ALA A 270 17.29 2.50 -6.12
CA ALA A 270 17.21 1.90 -4.79
C ALA A 270 18.10 2.62 -3.74
N THR A 271 19.27 3.11 -4.15
CA THR A 271 20.19 3.82 -3.25
C THR A 271 19.64 5.15 -2.75
N LEU A 272 18.91 5.89 -3.62
CA LEU A 272 18.21 7.11 -3.22
C LEU A 272 17.06 6.82 -2.22
N GLY A 273 16.42 5.68 -2.35
CA GLY A 273 15.34 5.25 -1.46
C GLY A 273 15.86 4.95 -0.04
N GLU A 274 16.92 4.15 0.09
CA GLU A 274 17.48 3.75 1.39
C GLU A 274 17.98 4.97 2.19
N ASP A 275 18.75 5.85 1.57
CA ASP A 275 19.21 7.09 2.22
C ASP A 275 18.03 7.96 2.65
N SER A 276 17.01 8.10 1.80
CA SER A 276 15.81 8.89 2.10
C SER A 276 15.01 8.31 3.27
N VAL A 277 14.92 6.98 3.42
CA VAL A 277 14.30 6.32 4.58
C VAL A 277 15.05 6.67 5.85
N LEU A 278 16.39 6.49 5.86
CA LEU A 278 17.22 6.77 7.03
C LEU A 278 17.09 8.22 7.48
N ASP A 279 17.17 9.17 6.57
CA ASP A 279 17.06 10.59 6.88
C ASP A 279 15.64 10.96 7.33
N SER A 280 14.60 10.38 6.76
CA SER A 280 13.23 10.59 7.17
C SER A 280 12.95 10.04 8.58
N VAL A 281 13.48 8.86 8.91
CA VAL A 281 13.38 8.29 10.26
C VAL A 281 14.09 9.17 11.28
N ARG A 282 15.31 9.66 10.98
CA ARG A 282 16.04 10.60 11.85
C ARG A 282 15.26 11.89 12.04
N ALA A 283 14.75 12.47 10.95
CA ALA A 283 13.93 13.68 11.02
C ALA A 283 12.67 13.48 11.87
N GLY A 284 11.99 12.33 11.70
CA GLY A 284 10.83 11.97 12.50
C GLY A 284 11.16 11.82 14.00
N GLN A 285 12.28 11.17 14.33
CA GLN A 285 12.75 11.05 15.72
C GLN A 285 13.08 12.40 16.34
N VAL A 286 13.82 13.24 15.63
CA VAL A 286 14.16 14.59 16.09
C VAL A 286 12.89 15.44 16.27
N GLY A 287 11.96 15.40 15.31
CA GLY A 287 10.67 16.08 15.40
C GLY A 287 9.84 15.62 16.58
N LEU A 288 9.72 14.30 16.79
CA LEU A 288 9.00 13.71 17.92
C LEU A 288 9.62 14.17 19.27
N LEU A 289 10.94 14.09 19.41
CA LEU A 289 11.65 14.51 20.63
C LEU A 289 11.49 16.02 20.89
N ALA A 290 11.60 16.84 19.86
CA ALA A 290 11.42 18.29 19.97
C ALA A 290 10.00 18.65 20.45
N VAL A 291 8.98 18.01 19.89
CA VAL A 291 7.58 18.20 20.29
C VAL A 291 7.34 17.72 21.71
N MET A 292 7.85 16.55 22.09
CA MET A 292 7.75 16.04 23.47
C MET A 292 8.41 16.97 24.47
N LEU A 293 9.63 17.46 24.16
CA LEU A 293 10.36 18.42 25.00
C LEU A 293 9.56 19.73 25.17
N PHE A 294 9.04 20.27 24.07
CA PHE A 294 8.18 21.46 24.10
C PHE A 294 6.96 21.24 25.02
N MET A 295 6.26 20.12 24.85
CA MET A 295 5.08 19.79 25.65
C MET A 295 5.39 19.67 27.13
N ILE A 296 6.49 19.01 27.50
CA ILE A 296 6.93 18.84 28.89
C ILE A 296 7.30 20.19 29.52
N LEU A 297 8.07 21.00 28.82
CA LEU A 297 8.53 22.30 29.34
C LEU A 297 7.36 23.28 29.48
N TYR A 298 6.46 23.34 28.49
CA TYR A 298 5.38 24.32 28.47
C TYR A 298 4.17 23.90 29.34
N TYR A 299 3.72 22.62 29.24
CA TYR A 299 2.53 22.14 29.93
C TYR A 299 2.85 21.33 31.20
N ARG A 300 4.13 21.14 31.56
CA ARG A 300 4.57 20.41 32.75
C ARG A 300 3.93 19.02 32.83
N LEU A 301 3.18 18.69 33.90
CA LEU A 301 2.58 17.36 34.09
C LEU A 301 1.58 16.96 32.99
N PRO A 302 0.61 17.78 32.56
CA PRO A 302 -0.19 17.48 31.36
C PRO A 302 0.67 17.21 30.12
N GLY A 303 1.79 17.94 29.95
CA GLY A 303 2.74 17.74 28.86
C GLY A 303 3.42 16.36 28.89
N VAL A 304 3.82 15.90 30.09
CA VAL A 304 4.37 14.53 30.26
C VAL A 304 3.34 13.48 29.87
N LEU A 305 2.08 13.65 30.29
CA LEU A 305 1.01 12.72 29.97
C LEU A 305 0.65 12.72 28.46
N ALA A 306 0.69 13.90 27.83
CA ALA A 306 0.51 14.01 26.40
C ALA A 306 1.68 13.40 25.61
N SER A 307 2.91 13.55 26.09
CA SER A 307 4.10 12.90 25.51
C SER A 307 3.98 11.37 25.58
N ALA A 308 3.50 10.84 26.72
CA ALA A 308 3.22 9.41 26.84
C ALA A 308 2.09 8.98 25.88
N ALA A 309 1.03 9.77 25.74
CA ALA A 309 -0.05 9.50 24.80
C ALA A 309 0.43 9.59 23.33
N LEU A 310 1.39 10.45 23.03
CA LEU A 310 2.01 10.57 21.70
C LEU A 310 2.86 9.32 21.36
N LEU A 311 3.56 8.74 22.32
CA LEU A 311 4.26 7.46 22.13
C LEU A 311 3.27 6.32 21.87
N VAL A 312 2.15 6.29 22.59
CA VAL A 312 1.06 5.34 22.33
C VAL A 312 0.48 5.53 20.92
N TYR A 313 0.23 6.78 20.52
CA TYR A 313 -0.21 7.15 19.18
C TYR A 313 0.75 6.62 18.11
N THR A 314 2.06 6.88 18.27
CA THR A 314 3.10 6.41 17.34
C THR A 314 3.10 4.89 17.22
N ALA A 315 3.05 4.17 18.35
CA ALA A 315 3.03 2.71 18.35
C ALA A 315 1.78 2.15 17.65
N ILE A 316 0.60 2.72 17.91
CA ILE A 316 -0.65 2.29 17.27
C ILE A 316 -0.62 2.58 15.76
N THR A 317 -0.12 3.75 15.34
CA THR A 317 -0.05 4.14 13.94
C THR A 317 0.89 3.21 13.15
N LEU A 318 2.06 2.91 13.68
CA LEU A 318 2.99 1.96 13.05
C LEU A 318 2.42 0.54 12.99
N MET A 319 1.71 0.10 14.05
CA MET A 319 0.99 -1.17 14.05
C MET A 319 -0.05 -1.22 12.92
N VAL A 320 -0.85 -0.15 12.77
CA VAL A 320 -1.89 -0.09 11.71
C VAL A 320 -1.26 -0.12 10.33
N PHE A 321 -0.17 0.62 10.08
CA PHE A 321 0.54 0.57 8.79
C PHE A 321 1.06 -0.81 8.46
N LYS A 322 1.38 -1.62 9.46
CA LYS A 322 1.85 -2.98 9.28
C LYS A 322 0.72 -3.98 9.05
N LEU A 323 -0.36 -3.88 9.81
CA LEU A 323 -1.50 -4.81 9.72
C LEU A 323 -2.39 -4.55 8.50
N VAL A 324 -2.60 -3.28 8.16
CA VAL A 324 -3.27 -2.88 6.93
C VAL A 324 -2.20 -2.79 5.83
N PRO A 325 -2.34 -3.49 4.69
CA PRO A 325 -1.34 -3.50 3.63
C PRO A 325 -1.28 -2.14 2.90
N ILE A 326 -0.74 -1.14 3.61
CA ILE A 326 -0.55 0.21 3.09
C ILE A 326 0.85 0.29 2.53
N THR A 327 0.99 0.72 1.28
CA THR A 327 2.28 1.01 0.69
C THR A 327 2.81 2.32 1.25
N LEU A 328 3.88 2.21 2.02
CA LEU A 328 4.52 3.35 2.66
C LEU A 328 5.50 4.01 1.69
N THR A 329 5.16 5.19 1.20
CA THR A 329 5.97 6.02 0.32
C THR A 329 6.75 7.05 1.14
N LEU A 330 7.77 7.70 0.54
CA LEU A 330 8.48 8.82 1.16
C LEU A 330 7.51 9.94 1.57
N SER A 331 6.54 10.25 0.70
CA SER A 331 5.47 11.19 1.02
C SER A 331 4.56 10.70 2.14
N GLY A 332 4.32 9.38 2.25
CA GLY A 332 3.61 8.76 3.35
C GLY A 332 4.35 8.93 4.68
N ILE A 333 5.68 8.79 4.69
CA ILE A 333 6.50 9.08 5.86
C ILE A 333 6.36 10.56 6.26
N ALA A 334 6.45 11.48 5.30
CA ALA A 334 6.24 12.90 5.56
C ALA A 334 4.85 13.19 6.15
N ALA A 335 3.80 12.52 5.63
CA ALA A 335 2.44 12.61 6.16
C ALA A 335 2.35 12.08 7.60
N PHE A 336 3.05 10.98 7.90
CA PHE A 336 3.12 10.45 9.26
C PHE A 336 3.78 11.44 10.23
N VAL A 337 4.92 12.03 9.87
CA VAL A 337 5.58 13.06 10.69
C VAL A 337 4.68 14.29 10.87
N LEU A 338 4.01 14.73 9.81
CA LEU A 338 3.02 15.81 9.90
C LEU A 338 1.88 15.46 10.86
N SER A 339 1.39 14.23 10.84
CA SER A 339 0.29 13.78 11.69
C SER A 339 0.65 13.76 13.18
N ILE A 340 1.94 13.61 13.53
CA ILE A 340 2.45 13.78 14.90
C ILE A 340 2.17 15.21 15.40
N GLY A 341 2.42 16.21 14.55
CA GLY A 341 2.10 17.63 14.87
C GLY A 341 0.61 17.85 15.10
N ILE A 342 -0.25 17.28 14.23
CA ILE A 342 -1.71 17.34 14.35
C ILE A 342 -2.20 16.65 15.64
N ALA A 343 -1.57 15.52 16.01
CA ALA A 343 -1.93 14.80 17.23
C ALA A 343 -1.65 15.63 18.50
N VAL A 344 -0.58 16.42 18.49
CA VAL A 344 -0.24 17.30 19.62
C VAL A 344 -1.14 18.51 19.68
N ASP A 345 -1.55 19.09 18.54
CA ASP A 345 -2.44 20.26 18.50
C ASP A 345 -3.77 20.01 19.23
N ALA A 346 -4.36 18.84 19.07
CA ALA A 346 -5.55 18.43 19.82
C ALA A 346 -5.33 18.46 21.34
N ASN A 347 -4.16 17.98 21.81
CA ASN A 347 -3.82 17.99 23.23
C ASN A 347 -3.60 19.41 23.75
N ILE A 348 -2.93 20.26 22.97
CA ILE A 348 -2.73 21.69 23.28
C ILE A 348 -4.08 22.38 23.49
N LEU A 349 -5.00 22.21 22.56
CA LEU A 349 -6.32 22.82 22.65
C LEU A 349 -7.09 22.37 23.91
N ILE A 350 -7.04 21.07 24.23
CA ILE A 350 -7.63 20.53 25.45
C ILE A 350 -7.01 21.16 26.71
N PHE A 351 -5.68 21.26 26.76
CA PHE A 351 -4.96 21.79 27.92
C PHE A 351 -5.22 23.28 28.12
N GLU A 352 -5.26 24.07 27.05
CA GLU A 352 -5.60 25.49 27.17
C GLU A 352 -7.04 25.69 27.69
N ARG A 353 -8.02 24.89 27.20
CA ARG A 353 -9.37 24.93 27.75
C ARG A 353 -9.44 24.47 29.20
N MET A 354 -8.70 23.44 29.57
CA MET A 354 -8.60 23.00 30.96
C MET A 354 -7.99 24.08 31.86
N LYS A 355 -6.93 24.75 31.41
CA LYS A 355 -6.24 25.84 32.10
C LYS A 355 -7.17 27.06 32.30
N GLU A 356 -7.97 27.43 31.28
CA GLU A 356 -9.01 28.48 31.41
C GLU A 356 -9.99 28.14 32.53
N GLU A 357 -10.46 26.90 32.64
CA GLU A 357 -11.42 26.49 33.67
C GLU A 357 -10.78 26.43 35.07
N LEU A 358 -9.50 26.03 35.18
CA LEU A 358 -8.76 26.11 36.44
C LEU A 358 -8.60 27.54 36.91
N ARG A 359 -8.28 28.50 36.01
CA ARG A 359 -8.18 29.93 36.31
C ARG A 359 -9.53 30.53 36.76
N ARG A 360 -10.66 29.94 36.35
CA ARG A 360 -11.99 30.30 36.85
C ARG A 360 -12.33 29.71 38.23
N GLY A 361 -11.35 29.06 38.89
CA GLY A 361 -11.51 28.49 40.22
C GLY A 361 -12.22 27.15 40.27
N ARG A 362 -12.37 26.45 39.14
CA ARG A 362 -12.97 25.11 39.10
C ARG A 362 -12.01 24.06 39.65
N THR A 363 -12.55 22.98 40.20
CA THR A 363 -11.74 21.82 40.60
C THR A 363 -11.08 21.17 39.36
N LEU A 364 -9.92 20.53 39.54
CA LEU A 364 -9.20 19.86 38.46
C LEU A 364 -10.08 18.84 37.71
N ASN A 365 -10.88 18.07 38.43
CA ASN A 365 -11.81 17.10 37.82
C ASN A 365 -12.82 17.80 36.88
N ALA A 366 -13.46 18.89 37.35
CA ALA A 366 -14.41 19.65 36.56
C ALA A 366 -13.73 20.35 35.37
N ALA A 367 -12.52 20.87 35.57
CA ALA A 367 -11.74 21.52 34.53
C ALA A 367 -11.35 20.54 33.41
N ILE A 368 -10.96 19.31 33.71
CA ILE A 368 -10.71 18.27 32.73
C ILE A 368 -11.98 17.99 31.91
N ASP A 369 -13.10 17.68 32.56
CA ASP A 369 -14.32 17.30 31.84
C ASP A 369 -14.91 18.44 31.00
N ILE A 370 -14.84 19.67 31.47
CA ILE A 370 -15.32 20.84 30.72
C ILE A 370 -14.33 21.17 29.61
N GLY A 371 -13.03 21.10 29.85
CA GLY A 371 -11.98 21.33 28.85
C GLY A 371 -12.13 20.41 27.64
N PHE A 372 -12.29 19.12 27.90
CA PHE A 372 -12.55 18.14 26.83
C PHE A 372 -13.84 18.43 26.05
N ARG A 373 -14.95 18.74 26.72
CA ARG A 373 -16.21 19.06 26.01
C ARG A 373 -16.11 20.31 25.17
N ARG A 374 -15.43 21.36 25.65
CA ARG A 374 -15.28 22.63 24.91
C ARG A 374 -14.29 22.51 23.75
N ALA A 375 -13.24 21.71 23.88
CA ALA A 375 -12.27 21.48 22.84
C ALA A 375 -12.82 20.55 21.74
N TRP A 376 -13.75 19.63 22.07
CA TRP A 376 -14.22 18.58 21.17
C TRP A 376 -14.75 19.09 19.84
N SER A 377 -15.60 20.12 19.83
CA SER A 377 -16.16 20.64 18.58
C SER A 377 -15.06 21.15 17.62
N SER A 378 -14.11 21.91 18.14
CA SER A 378 -13.01 22.43 17.32
C SER A 378 -12.08 21.32 16.81
N ILE A 379 -11.75 20.32 17.65
CA ILE A 379 -10.92 19.18 17.27
C ILE A 379 -11.64 18.35 16.19
N ARG A 380 -12.91 18.07 16.37
CA ARG A 380 -13.70 17.33 15.39
C ARG A 380 -13.76 18.07 14.04
N ASP A 381 -14.10 19.35 14.06
CA ASP A 381 -14.33 20.13 12.84
C ASP A 381 -13.02 20.30 12.04
N SER A 382 -11.90 20.56 12.71
CA SER A 382 -10.56 20.61 12.09
C SER A 382 -10.18 19.25 11.46
N ASN A 383 -10.34 18.14 12.20
CA ASN A 383 -9.96 16.82 11.72
C ASN A 383 -10.89 16.33 10.59
N VAL A 384 -12.19 16.65 10.65
CA VAL A 384 -13.14 16.37 9.54
C VAL A 384 -12.72 17.12 8.28
N SER A 385 -12.31 18.38 8.37
CA SER A 385 -11.79 19.14 7.22
C SER A 385 -10.54 18.47 6.62
N THR A 386 -9.62 18.02 7.48
CA THR A 386 -8.42 17.29 7.02
C THR A 386 -8.80 15.96 6.35
N LEU A 387 -9.74 15.19 6.91
CA LEU A 387 -10.21 13.94 6.31
C LEU A 387 -10.90 14.15 4.95
N ILE A 388 -11.67 15.23 4.78
CA ILE A 388 -12.25 15.60 3.49
C ILE A 388 -11.14 15.88 2.47
N THR A 389 -10.12 16.65 2.86
CA THR A 389 -8.95 16.92 2.01
C THR A 389 -8.22 15.62 1.64
N CYS A 390 -7.99 14.74 2.60
CA CYS A 390 -7.37 13.43 2.34
C CYS A 390 -8.21 12.59 1.36
N THR A 391 -9.53 12.58 1.51
CA THR A 391 -10.44 11.85 0.60
C THR A 391 -10.34 12.37 -0.83
N ILE A 392 -10.31 13.69 -1.00
CA ILE A 392 -10.16 14.34 -2.31
C ILE A 392 -8.80 13.96 -2.92
N LEU A 393 -7.71 14.12 -2.16
CA LEU A 393 -6.35 13.79 -2.62
C LEU A 393 -6.21 12.30 -2.97
N TYR A 394 -6.78 11.41 -2.17
CA TYR A 394 -6.78 9.97 -2.43
C TYR A 394 -7.52 9.65 -3.75
N TYR A 395 -8.72 10.21 -3.93
CA TYR A 395 -9.51 10.02 -5.15
C TYR A 395 -8.75 10.50 -6.40
N PHE A 396 -8.17 11.69 -6.36
CA PHE A 396 -7.38 12.22 -7.47
C PHE A 396 -6.11 11.39 -7.69
N GLY A 397 -5.37 11.04 -6.64
CA GLY A 397 -4.18 10.20 -6.73
C GLY A 397 -4.46 8.86 -7.40
N ALA A 398 -5.54 8.19 -7.00
CA ALA A 398 -5.95 6.91 -7.58
C ALA A 398 -6.37 7.04 -9.07
N ASN A 399 -7.11 8.09 -9.43
CA ASN A 399 -7.61 8.25 -10.81
C ASN A 399 -6.53 8.70 -11.80
N PHE A 400 -5.54 9.47 -11.35
CA PHE A 400 -4.47 9.97 -12.22
C PHE A 400 -3.16 9.19 -12.12
N GLY A 401 -3.12 8.11 -11.32
CA GLY A 401 -1.91 7.29 -11.14
C GLY A 401 -0.83 7.96 -10.30
N ALA A 402 -1.17 9.02 -9.54
CA ALA A 402 -0.22 9.73 -8.68
C ALA A 402 -0.08 9.01 -7.32
N ALA A 403 0.63 7.88 -7.30
CA ALA A 403 0.82 7.03 -6.12
C ALA A 403 1.39 7.78 -4.90
N VAL A 404 2.32 8.73 -5.15
CA VAL A 404 2.89 9.60 -4.11
C VAL A 404 1.82 10.40 -3.38
N VAL A 405 0.85 10.98 -4.12
CA VAL A 405 -0.28 11.75 -3.54
C VAL A 405 -1.24 10.82 -2.81
N GLN A 406 -1.51 9.65 -3.38
CA GLN A 406 -2.38 8.63 -2.79
C GLN A 406 -1.81 8.12 -1.46
N GLY A 407 -0.53 7.77 -1.42
CA GLY A 407 0.17 7.31 -0.21
C GLY A 407 0.17 8.37 0.88
N PHE A 408 0.47 9.65 0.54
CA PHE A 408 0.37 10.78 1.46
C PHE A 408 -1.03 10.90 2.09
N ALA A 409 -2.06 10.91 1.25
CA ALA A 409 -3.44 11.11 1.68
C ALA A 409 -3.94 9.98 2.60
N LEU A 410 -3.64 8.73 2.25
CA LEU A 410 -4.05 7.56 3.05
C LEU A 410 -3.34 7.55 4.41
N THR A 411 -2.03 7.77 4.42
CA THR A 411 -1.23 7.80 5.65
C THR A 411 -1.69 8.93 6.58
N LEU A 412 -1.93 10.13 6.02
CA LEU A 412 -2.41 11.27 6.80
C LEU A 412 -3.80 11.01 7.39
N ALA A 413 -4.72 10.44 6.60
CA ALA A 413 -6.08 10.13 7.07
C ALA A 413 -6.05 9.16 8.27
N ILE A 414 -5.26 8.10 8.18
CA ILE A 414 -5.09 7.13 9.27
C ILE A 414 -4.47 7.79 10.50
N GLY A 415 -3.40 8.60 10.31
CA GLY A 415 -2.78 9.36 11.39
C GLY A 415 -3.78 10.26 12.10
N VAL A 416 -4.63 10.99 11.37
CA VAL A 416 -5.67 11.85 11.92
C VAL A 416 -6.71 11.05 12.72
N LEU A 417 -7.18 9.92 12.23
CA LEU A 417 -8.14 9.07 12.95
C LEU A 417 -7.57 8.54 14.27
N ILE A 418 -6.33 8.07 14.24
CA ILE A 418 -5.64 7.57 15.43
C ILE A 418 -5.33 8.71 16.40
N SER A 419 -4.99 9.92 15.91
CA SER A 419 -4.74 11.10 16.74
C SER A 419 -5.98 11.52 17.52
N MET A 420 -7.16 11.51 16.88
CA MET A 420 -8.44 11.74 17.55
C MET A 420 -8.70 10.73 18.66
N PHE A 421 -8.49 9.45 18.39
CA PHE A 421 -8.60 8.40 19.40
C PHE A 421 -7.63 8.64 20.56
N SER A 422 -6.36 8.93 20.27
CA SER A 422 -5.31 9.18 21.27
C SER A 422 -5.65 10.39 22.15
N ALA A 423 -6.01 11.53 21.55
CA ALA A 423 -6.33 12.74 22.31
C ALA A 423 -7.57 12.52 23.23
N ILE A 424 -8.64 11.91 22.71
CA ILE A 424 -9.90 11.78 23.45
C ILE A 424 -9.86 10.65 24.47
N THR A 425 -9.25 9.51 24.11
CA THR A 425 -9.29 8.31 24.95
C THR A 425 -8.04 8.18 25.79
N VAL A 426 -6.85 8.22 25.17
CA VAL A 426 -5.58 7.96 25.88
C VAL A 426 -5.23 9.12 26.80
N THR A 427 -5.14 10.35 26.28
CA THR A 427 -4.78 11.53 27.07
C THR A 427 -5.79 11.79 28.20
N ARG A 428 -7.09 11.66 27.91
CA ARG A 428 -8.14 11.81 28.93
C ARG A 428 -8.02 10.78 30.05
N THR A 429 -7.73 9.53 29.68
CA THR A 429 -7.56 8.45 30.65
C THR A 429 -6.34 8.69 31.54
N PHE A 430 -5.20 9.11 30.96
CA PHE A 430 -3.99 9.44 31.73
C PHE A 430 -4.23 10.61 32.69
N LEU A 431 -4.88 11.68 32.26
CA LEU A 431 -5.24 12.80 33.12
C LEU A 431 -6.16 12.36 34.27
N ARG A 432 -7.16 11.51 33.99
CA ARG A 432 -8.07 10.99 35.02
C ARG A 432 -7.37 10.05 36.02
N MET A 433 -6.36 9.31 35.58
CA MET A 433 -5.56 8.46 36.47
C MET A 433 -4.76 9.26 37.47
N VAL A 434 -4.31 10.47 37.11
CA VAL A 434 -3.58 11.38 38.01
C VAL A 434 -4.49 11.98 39.08
N LEU A 435 -5.80 12.15 38.85
CA LEU A 435 -6.76 12.75 39.82
C LEU A 435 -6.75 12.08 41.21
N GLY A 436 -6.44 10.79 41.28
CA GLY A 436 -6.38 10.06 42.56
C GLY A 436 -5.00 10.08 43.23
N THR A 437 -4.04 10.83 42.74
CA THR A 437 -2.67 10.86 43.25
C THR A 437 -2.34 12.18 43.97
N PRO A 438 -1.31 12.21 44.85
CA PRO A 438 -0.83 13.45 45.45
C PRO A 438 -0.46 14.54 44.48
N LEU A 439 -0.06 14.16 43.23
CA LEU A 439 0.31 15.09 42.16
C LEU A 439 -0.84 16.00 41.73
N ALA A 440 -2.10 15.52 41.85
CA ALA A 440 -3.29 16.32 41.53
C ALA A 440 -3.50 17.53 42.48
N LYS A 441 -2.88 17.55 43.66
CA LYS A 441 -3.00 18.62 44.66
C LYS A 441 -2.06 19.77 44.36
N ASN A 442 -1.03 19.56 43.54
CA ASN A 442 -0.03 20.57 43.25
C ASN A 442 -0.43 21.41 42.01
N HIS A 443 -1.02 22.58 42.26
CA HIS A 443 -1.47 23.52 41.23
C HIS A 443 -0.34 24.01 40.31
N PHE A 444 0.89 24.03 40.80
CA PHE A 444 2.10 24.41 40.00
C PHE A 444 2.28 23.44 38.82
N LEU A 445 2.04 22.14 39.00
CA LEU A 445 2.21 21.14 37.96
C LEU A 445 1.21 21.29 36.80
N PHE A 446 0.10 21.98 37.01
CA PHE A 446 -0.94 22.23 35.99
C PHE A 446 -0.89 23.67 35.45
N ASN A 447 0.17 24.44 35.76
CA ASN A 447 0.36 25.82 35.32
C ASN A 447 -0.81 26.75 35.67
N ALA A 448 -1.37 26.58 36.90
CA ALA A 448 -2.54 27.29 37.40
C ALA A 448 -2.20 28.35 38.48
N ASP A 449 -0.92 28.76 38.61
CA ASP A 449 -0.42 29.57 39.70
C ASP A 449 -0.93 31.05 39.76
N GLU A 450 -1.60 31.53 38.69
CA GLU A 450 -2.13 32.89 38.64
C GLU A 450 -3.50 33.09 39.37
N VAL A 451 -4.13 32.00 39.86
CA VAL A 451 -5.49 32.06 40.44
C VAL A 451 -5.53 32.72 41.83
N LYS A 452 -4.41 32.89 42.51
CA LYS A 452 -4.37 33.45 43.89
C LYS A 452 -4.32 34.99 43.99
N LYS A 453 -4.19 35.73 42.89
CA LYS A 453 -4.01 37.21 42.96
C LYS A 453 -5.26 38.03 42.63
N THR A 454 -6.37 37.43 42.24
CA THR A 454 -7.61 38.17 41.90
C THR A 454 -8.86 37.71 42.68
N ALA A 455 -8.71 37.36 43.95
CA ALA A 455 -9.89 37.37 44.83
C ALA A 455 -10.05 38.84 45.30
N PRO A 456 -11.13 39.52 44.97
CA PRO A 456 -11.38 40.87 45.47
C PRO A 456 -11.64 40.80 46.97
N SER A 457 -10.83 41.50 47.75
CA SER A 457 -11.11 41.84 49.16
C SER A 457 -12.27 42.84 49.25
N ALA A 458 -13.38 42.58 48.58
CA ALA A 458 -14.58 43.41 48.53
C ALA A 458 -15.70 42.81 49.40
N ARG A 459 -15.38 42.49 50.64
CA ARG A 459 -16.43 42.14 51.65
C ARG A 459 -16.12 42.63 53.08
N ARG A 460 -15.37 43.71 53.21
CA ARG A 460 -15.10 44.33 54.53
C ARG A 460 -15.16 45.88 54.53
N ALA A 461 -15.87 46.47 53.58
CA ALA A 461 -16.10 47.92 53.56
C ALA A 461 -17.59 48.21 53.32
N GLY A 462 -18.46 47.79 54.26
CA GLY A 462 -19.87 48.04 54.09
C GLY A 462 -20.71 47.68 55.32
N MET A 463 -20.14 47.86 56.52
CA MET A 463 -20.90 47.80 57.78
C MET A 463 -20.26 48.65 58.85
N THR A 464 -20.21 49.94 58.66
CA THR A 464 -20.10 50.96 59.75
C THR A 464 -20.41 52.33 59.14
N SER A 465 -21.66 52.74 59.07
CA SER A 465 -22.11 54.12 59.11
C SER A 465 -23.61 54.22 58.80
N GLU A 466 -24.48 53.68 59.64
CA GLU A 466 -25.89 54.07 59.77
C GLU A 466 -26.35 53.77 61.17
N GLU A 467 -25.83 54.58 62.13
CA GLU A 467 -26.45 54.79 63.42
C GLU A 467 -25.78 56.01 64.06
N GLN A 468 -26.18 57.20 63.65
CA GLN A 468 -26.16 58.41 64.47
C GLN A 468 -26.72 59.56 63.63
N GLY A 469 -27.94 59.94 63.90
CA GLY A 469 -28.51 61.15 63.41
C GLY A 469 -30.00 61.22 63.41
N ASN A 470 -30.64 61.09 64.56
CA ASN A 470 -31.96 61.65 64.79
C ASN A 470 -32.01 62.19 66.23
N ALA A 471 -31.84 63.46 66.37
CA ALA A 471 -32.40 64.32 67.42
C ALA A 471 -32.86 65.62 66.76
#